data_b1889325fcb07bda8f85cc807d4596d8
#
_entry.id   b1889325fcb07bda8f85cc807d4596d8
#
_cell.length_a   1.000
_cell.length_b   1.000
_cell.length_c   1.000
_cell.angle_alpha   90.00
_cell.angle_beta   90.00
_cell.angle_gamma   90.00
#
_symmetry.space_group_name_H-M   'P 1'
#
loop_
_entity.id
_entity.type
_entity.pdbx_description
1 polymer ?
#
loop_
_entity_poly.entity_id
_entity_poly.type
_entity_poly.pdbx_seq_one_letter_code
_entity_poly.pdbx_strand_id
1 'polypeptide(L)'
;MIEKYFNGVIEQVYHRIGTAEKNIVMASYNNDFSVSGLENKKRYQEDDNVFFACCELRYETLPGAYAPFLDIICDMFRKFVKGDFEAFLRECGTYELHRSLFLGYYEDGICKREEGVLLNEVEYEQRRMTEAIVAMLKKLTEYRPIMIVINRFQLAGRSSMELIYRLLTEPCTEIGIVLGVNEMQPRLDMAVNMWDAIVEKLEDSSQIYHIGSSGKHRNRENAEDVAEEKNYSHMLAKVETIITFLDCDQAKWYLQKLEYKLKFEDIFVDDITLREFYLLYTRTAILRAELSKALEMVDSAMRLPSVCKDLFYRSECSFLKGTCLMYQGKLQ
;
A
#
# COMPACT_ATOMS: atom_id res chain seq x y z
N MET A 1 -22.06 19.94 -0.72
CA MET A 1 -23.14 18.94 -0.45
C MET A 1 -22.53 17.57 -0.14
N ILE A 2 -21.66 17.01 -0.98
CA ILE A 2 -21.02 15.69 -0.76
C ILE A 2 -20.26 15.66 0.57
N GLU A 3 -19.46 16.67 0.86
CA GLU A 3 -18.70 16.80 2.10
C GLU A 3 -19.58 16.66 3.36
N LYS A 4 -20.76 17.28 3.37
CA LYS A 4 -21.72 17.19 4.48
C LYS A 4 -22.23 15.76 4.67
N TYR A 5 -22.57 15.08 3.57
CA TYR A 5 -23.04 13.69 3.65
C TYR A 5 -21.90 12.73 4.04
N PHE A 6 -20.70 12.95 3.52
CA PHE A 6 -19.52 12.17 3.88
C PHE A 6 -19.18 12.33 5.37
N ASN A 7 -19.23 13.56 5.90
CA ASN A 7 -19.14 13.84 7.34
C ASN A 7 -20.20 13.08 8.14
N GLY A 8 -21.44 13.02 7.65
CA GLY A 8 -22.52 12.25 8.29
C GLY A 8 -22.20 10.75 8.39
N VAL A 9 -21.57 10.16 7.36
CA VAL A 9 -21.12 8.76 7.41
C VAL A 9 -20.00 8.58 8.44
N ILE A 10 -19.04 9.52 8.48
CA ILE A 10 -17.97 9.49 9.50
C ILE A 10 -18.57 9.55 10.91
N GLU A 11 -19.50 10.47 11.18
CA GLU A 11 -20.17 10.59 12.47
C GLU A 11 -20.90 9.31 12.87
N GLN A 12 -21.61 8.68 11.94
CA GLN A 12 -22.30 7.41 12.22
C GLN A 12 -21.32 6.30 12.62
N VAL A 13 -20.20 6.15 11.92
CA VAL A 13 -19.18 5.16 12.26
C VAL A 13 -18.53 5.51 13.59
N TYR A 14 -18.17 6.78 13.80
CA TYR A 14 -17.56 7.27 15.02
C TYR A 14 -18.39 6.94 16.28
N HIS A 15 -19.68 7.13 16.24
CA HIS A 15 -20.59 6.83 17.36
C HIS A 15 -20.82 5.32 17.57
N ARG A 16 -20.47 4.47 16.60
CA ARG A 16 -20.60 3.00 16.71
C ARG A 16 -19.35 2.32 17.24
N ILE A 17 -18.19 3.00 17.25
CA ILE A 17 -16.94 2.43 17.75
C ILE A 17 -17.13 1.96 19.19
N GLY A 18 -16.68 0.74 19.50
CA GLY A 18 -16.85 0.11 20.81
C GLY A 18 -18.23 -0.51 21.06
N THR A 19 -19.23 -0.31 20.19
CA THR A 19 -20.61 -0.79 20.42
C THR A 19 -21.16 -1.69 19.32
N ALA A 20 -20.59 -1.63 18.10
CA ALA A 20 -21.08 -2.38 16.95
C ALA A 20 -19.97 -3.20 16.29
N GLU A 21 -20.32 -4.40 15.79
CA GLU A 21 -19.38 -5.26 15.08
C GLU A 21 -19.09 -4.79 13.65
N LYS A 22 -19.98 -3.98 13.05
CA LYS A 22 -19.88 -3.54 11.64
C LYS A 22 -19.50 -2.07 11.55
N ASN A 23 -18.23 -1.77 11.76
CA ASN A 23 -17.69 -0.41 11.78
C ASN A 23 -16.85 -0.07 10.55
N ILE A 24 -16.81 -0.96 9.53
CA ILE A 24 -16.15 -0.69 8.26
C ILE A 24 -17.21 -0.43 7.21
N VAL A 25 -17.19 0.75 6.61
CA VAL A 25 -18.18 1.19 5.64
C VAL A 25 -17.52 1.75 4.38
N MET A 26 -18.20 1.67 3.25
CA MET A 26 -17.81 2.30 2.01
C MET A 26 -18.76 3.46 1.71
N ALA A 27 -18.20 4.64 1.42
CA ALA A 27 -18.93 5.82 1.00
C ALA A 27 -18.55 6.16 -0.44
N SER A 28 -19.41 5.80 -1.40
CA SER A 28 -19.19 6.10 -2.80
C SER A 28 -19.79 7.45 -3.18
N TYR A 29 -19.10 8.19 -4.03
CA TYR A 29 -19.48 9.52 -4.49
C TYR A 29 -19.03 9.76 -5.92
N ASN A 30 -19.65 10.71 -6.61
CA ASN A 30 -19.46 10.98 -8.03
C ASN A 30 -18.91 12.39 -8.33
N ASN A 31 -18.23 13.01 -7.37
CA ASN A 31 -17.65 14.33 -7.57
C ASN A 31 -16.30 14.42 -6.86
N ASP A 32 -15.46 15.33 -7.25
CA ASP A 32 -14.14 15.49 -6.65
C ASP A 32 -14.25 16.33 -5.36
N PHE A 33 -13.80 15.77 -4.24
CA PHE A 33 -13.62 16.49 -2.99
C PHE A 33 -12.40 15.97 -2.24
N SER A 34 -11.81 16.81 -1.42
CA SER A 34 -10.67 16.44 -0.58
C SER A 34 -11.06 16.37 0.89
N VAL A 35 -10.61 15.32 1.56
CA VAL A 35 -10.79 15.16 3.01
C VAL A 35 -10.02 16.19 3.85
N SER A 36 -9.12 16.98 3.24
CA SER A 36 -8.45 18.08 3.91
C SER A 36 -9.42 19.18 4.34
N GLY A 37 -10.56 19.35 3.62
CA GLY A 37 -11.60 20.33 3.89
C GLY A 37 -12.70 19.86 4.85
N LEU A 38 -12.63 18.64 5.40
CA LEU A 38 -13.66 18.14 6.31
C LEU A 38 -13.80 19.04 7.54
N GLU A 39 -14.98 19.66 7.69
CA GLU A 39 -15.28 20.64 8.75
C GLU A 39 -15.02 20.10 10.16
N ASN A 40 -15.34 18.84 10.40
CA ASN A 40 -15.20 18.19 11.70
C ASN A 40 -13.84 17.51 11.94
N LYS A 41 -12.92 17.54 10.97
CA LYS A 41 -11.61 16.87 11.08
C LYS A 41 -10.85 17.30 12.34
N LYS A 42 -10.79 18.61 12.59
CA LYS A 42 -10.11 19.16 13.77
C LYS A 42 -10.74 18.68 15.07
N ARG A 43 -12.09 18.66 15.15
CA ARG A 43 -12.82 18.16 16.31
C ARG A 43 -12.48 16.70 16.62
N TYR A 44 -12.47 15.83 15.60
CA TYR A 44 -12.12 14.42 15.79
C TYR A 44 -10.64 14.23 16.17
N GLN A 45 -9.72 15.07 15.65
CA GLN A 45 -8.30 15.02 16.01
C GLN A 45 -8.01 15.53 17.41
N GLU A 46 -8.86 16.41 17.94
CA GLU A 46 -8.76 16.95 19.29
C GLU A 46 -9.51 16.08 20.33
N ASP A 47 -10.31 15.09 19.89
CA ASP A 47 -10.98 14.16 20.81
C ASP A 47 -9.95 13.17 21.38
N ASP A 48 -9.80 13.24 22.71
CA ASP A 48 -8.87 12.36 23.42
C ASP A 48 -9.38 10.91 23.59
N ASN A 49 -10.63 10.61 23.26
CA ASN A 49 -11.21 9.28 23.45
C ASN A 49 -10.95 8.33 22.28
N VAL A 50 -10.80 8.85 21.07
CA VAL A 50 -10.59 8.06 19.84
C VAL A 50 -9.38 8.58 19.08
N PHE A 51 -8.52 7.69 18.61
CA PHE A 51 -7.48 8.08 17.67
C PHE A 51 -8.09 8.22 16.27
N PHE A 52 -8.08 9.43 15.75
CA PHE A 52 -8.62 9.74 14.42
C PHE A 52 -7.50 9.94 13.40
N ALA A 53 -7.49 9.10 12.38
CA ALA A 53 -6.59 9.22 11.22
C ALA A 53 -7.41 9.46 9.96
N CYS A 54 -6.97 10.41 9.14
CA CYS A 54 -7.61 10.74 7.88
C CYS A 54 -6.56 10.90 6.79
N CYS A 55 -6.64 10.09 5.76
CA CYS A 55 -5.73 10.13 4.63
C CYS A 55 -6.48 10.19 3.29
N GLU A 56 -5.80 10.70 2.29
CA GLU A 56 -6.26 10.74 0.92
C GLU A 56 -5.22 10.07 0.03
N LEU A 57 -5.61 8.96 -0.60
CA LEU A 57 -4.76 8.31 -1.58
C LEU A 57 -4.76 9.14 -2.86
N ARG A 58 -3.59 9.34 -3.45
CA ARG A 58 -3.41 10.12 -4.66
C ARG A 58 -2.65 9.32 -5.69
N TYR A 59 -3.04 9.49 -6.93
CA TYR A 59 -2.40 8.83 -8.06
C TYR A 59 -0.92 9.23 -8.21
N GLU A 60 -0.60 10.48 -7.85
CA GLU A 60 0.73 11.07 -8.00
C GLU A 60 1.72 10.60 -6.92
N THR A 61 1.24 10.45 -5.69
CA THR A 61 2.11 10.14 -4.53
C THR A 61 2.33 8.68 -4.29
N LEU A 62 1.67 7.83 -5.07
CA LEU A 62 1.82 6.37 -5.05
C LEU A 62 1.81 5.80 -3.61
N PRO A 63 0.69 5.25 -3.13
CA PRO A 63 0.63 4.69 -1.78
C PRO A 63 1.70 3.61 -1.61
N GLY A 64 2.31 3.53 -0.44
CA GLY A 64 3.19 2.43 -0.06
C GLY A 64 2.45 1.11 0.17
N ALA A 65 3.17 0.03 0.39
CA ALA A 65 2.56 -1.21 0.84
C ALA A 65 1.84 -0.99 2.17
N TYR A 66 0.64 -1.56 2.30
CA TYR A 66 -0.23 -1.40 3.47
C TYR A 66 -0.57 0.07 3.83
N ALA A 67 -0.41 1.00 2.91
CA ALA A 67 -0.76 2.39 3.17
C ALA A 67 -2.30 2.57 3.31
N PRO A 68 -2.78 3.37 4.28
CA PRO A 68 -1.99 4.17 5.23
C PRO A 68 -1.72 3.49 6.59
N PHE A 69 -2.00 2.19 6.72
CA PHE A 69 -2.06 1.49 8.01
C PHE A 69 -0.73 1.46 8.76
N LEU A 70 0.39 1.27 8.06
CA LEU A 70 1.71 1.28 8.70
C LEU A 70 2.02 2.65 9.31
N ASP A 71 1.73 3.73 8.60
CA ASP A 71 1.90 5.09 9.11
C ASP A 71 1.03 5.33 10.36
N ILE A 72 -0.23 4.89 10.31
CA ILE A 72 -1.18 4.99 11.43
C ILE A 72 -0.67 4.25 12.65
N ILE A 73 -0.15 3.03 12.48
CA ILE A 73 0.43 2.22 13.57
C ILE A 73 1.62 2.95 14.18
N CYS A 74 2.55 3.43 13.36
CA CYS A 74 3.73 4.15 13.81
C CYS A 74 3.37 5.43 14.58
N ASP A 75 2.44 6.23 14.05
CA ASP A 75 1.99 7.47 14.66
C ASP A 75 1.27 7.23 16.00
N MET A 76 0.38 6.25 16.02
CA MET A 76 -0.36 5.90 17.22
C MET A 76 0.59 5.35 18.30
N PHE A 77 1.55 4.50 17.92
CA PHE A 77 2.55 3.99 18.84
C PHE A 77 3.40 5.13 19.45
N ARG A 78 3.93 6.01 18.60
CA ARG A 78 4.72 7.18 19.06
C ARG A 78 3.92 8.09 20.00
N LYS A 79 2.65 8.28 19.74
CA LYS A 79 1.80 9.22 20.48
C LYS A 79 1.32 8.66 21.81
N PHE A 80 0.91 7.40 21.86
CA PHE A 80 0.18 6.84 23.01
C PHE A 80 0.93 5.75 23.75
N VAL A 81 1.66 4.88 23.09
CA VAL A 81 2.38 3.78 23.74
C VAL A 81 3.73 4.26 24.28
N LYS A 82 4.49 4.99 23.48
CA LYS A 82 5.77 5.62 23.86
C LYS A 82 6.79 4.67 24.50
N GLY A 83 6.78 3.41 24.09
CA GLY A 83 7.63 2.35 24.62
C GLY A 83 8.67 1.86 23.61
N ASP A 84 9.14 0.66 23.84
CA ASP A 84 10.00 -0.08 22.93
C ASP A 84 9.14 -0.71 21.83
N PHE A 85 9.30 -0.27 20.59
CA PHE A 85 8.52 -0.75 19.45
C PHE A 85 8.83 -2.23 19.15
N GLU A 86 10.06 -2.68 19.36
CA GLU A 86 10.42 -4.08 19.18
C GLU A 86 9.72 -4.99 20.19
N ALA A 87 9.62 -4.55 21.46
CA ALA A 87 8.85 -5.27 22.49
C ALA A 87 7.36 -5.33 22.11
N PHE A 88 6.78 -4.22 21.62
CA PHE A 88 5.39 -4.19 21.12
C PHE A 88 5.18 -5.19 19.97
N LEU A 89 6.10 -5.26 19.00
CA LEU A 89 6.02 -6.22 17.91
C LEU A 89 6.04 -7.67 18.41
N ARG A 90 6.84 -7.97 19.45
CA ARG A 90 6.86 -9.28 20.10
C ARG A 90 5.53 -9.61 20.79
N GLU A 91 4.96 -8.65 21.49
CA GLU A 91 3.63 -8.80 22.13
C GLU A 91 2.52 -9.05 21.12
N CYS A 92 2.61 -8.46 19.92
CA CYS A 92 1.70 -8.72 18.81
C CYS A 92 1.93 -10.08 18.13
N GLY A 93 2.90 -10.88 18.59
CA GLY A 93 3.23 -12.16 17.99
C GLY A 93 3.87 -12.06 16.60
N THR A 94 4.47 -10.90 16.29
CA THR A 94 5.12 -10.68 14.98
C THR A 94 6.29 -11.64 14.81
N TYR A 95 6.34 -12.31 13.66
CA TYR A 95 7.40 -13.23 13.30
C TYR A 95 8.76 -12.55 13.29
N GLU A 96 9.80 -13.25 13.74
CA GLU A 96 11.12 -12.68 13.97
C GLU A 96 11.71 -11.96 12.73
N LEU A 97 11.61 -12.61 11.56
CA LEU A 97 12.09 -12.04 10.30
C LEU A 97 11.32 -10.77 9.87
N HIS A 98 10.07 -10.63 10.31
CA HIS A 98 9.27 -9.44 9.99
C HIS A 98 9.52 -8.28 10.97
N ARG A 99 9.99 -8.58 12.21
CA ARG A 99 10.22 -7.52 13.20
C ARG A 99 11.25 -6.50 12.72
N SER A 100 12.35 -6.95 12.12
CA SER A 100 13.37 -6.06 11.56
C SER A 100 12.80 -5.15 10.46
N LEU A 101 11.87 -5.67 9.62
CA LEU A 101 11.23 -4.89 8.57
C LEU A 101 10.32 -3.80 9.15
N PHE A 102 9.47 -4.16 10.11
CA PHE A 102 8.59 -3.20 10.77
C PHE A 102 9.36 -2.17 11.60
N LEU A 103 10.46 -2.59 12.24
CA LEU A 103 11.33 -1.70 13.00
C LEU A 103 12.01 -0.68 12.05
N GLY A 104 12.61 -1.13 10.95
CA GLY A 104 13.19 -0.25 9.94
C GLY A 104 12.17 0.73 9.35
N TYR A 105 10.94 0.27 9.08
CA TYR A 105 9.87 1.16 8.64
C TYR A 105 9.49 2.19 9.71
N TYR A 106 9.42 1.78 10.98
CA TYR A 106 9.14 2.68 12.10
C TYR A 106 10.21 3.76 12.29
N GLU A 107 11.49 3.43 12.09
CA GLU A 107 12.62 4.35 12.27
C GLU A 107 12.76 5.31 11.09
N ASP A 108 12.79 4.78 9.86
CA ASP A 108 13.19 5.51 8.66
C ASP A 108 12.08 5.71 7.63
N GLY A 109 10.92 5.05 7.79
CA GLY A 109 9.83 5.05 6.80
C GLY A 109 10.16 4.28 5.51
N ILE A 110 11.37 3.74 5.42
CA ILE A 110 11.89 2.97 4.28
C ILE A 110 12.60 1.74 4.86
N CYS A 111 12.31 0.57 4.31
CA CYS A 111 12.99 -0.65 4.73
C CYS A 111 13.44 -1.48 3.53
N LYS A 112 14.47 -2.29 3.76
CA LYS A 112 15.01 -3.21 2.79
C LYS A 112 15.09 -4.60 3.43
N ARG A 113 14.65 -5.60 2.68
CA ARG A 113 14.78 -6.99 3.11
C ARG A 113 16.20 -7.47 2.78
N GLU A 114 16.91 -7.95 3.79
CA GLU A 114 18.24 -8.51 3.62
C GLU A 114 18.19 -9.93 3.05
N GLU A 115 17.19 -10.72 3.47
CA GLU A 115 17.03 -12.10 3.02
C GLU A 115 16.03 -12.22 1.87
N GLY A 116 16.37 -13.04 0.88
CA GLY A 116 15.49 -13.38 -0.22
C GLY A 116 14.31 -14.24 0.25
N VAL A 117 13.15 -14.05 -0.38
CA VAL A 117 11.98 -14.93 -0.20
C VAL A 117 11.92 -15.91 -1.34
N LEU A 118 11.73 -17.19 -1.05
CA LEU A 118 11.53 -18.18 -2.09
C LEU A 118 10.18 -17.97 -2.77
N LEU A 119 10.12 -18.23 -4.06
CA LEU A 119 8.93 -17.97 -4.87
C LEU A 119 7.67 -18.65 -4.31
N ASN A 120 7.81 -19.86 -3.78
CA ASN A 120 6.71 -20.64 -3.20
C ASN A 120 6.30 -20.16 -1.79
N GLU A 121 7.01 -19.22 -1.18
CA GLU A 121 6.75 -18.68 0.16
C GLU A 121 6.08 -17.30 0.12
N VAL A 122 6.06 -16.62 -1.03
CA VAL A 122 5.61 -15.23 -1.16
C VAL A 122 4.20 -15.05 -0.59
N GLU A 123 3.24 -15.88 -0.98
CA GLU A 123 1.85 -15.76 -0.50
C GLU A 123 1.72 -16.04 1.00
N TYR A 124 2.51 -16.98 1.50
CA TYR A 124 2.53 -17.31 2.93
C TYR A 124 3.10 -16.14 3.75
N GLU A 125 4.19 -15.56 3.30
CA GLU A 125 4.83 -14.41 3.94
C GLU A 125 3.96 -13.15 3.89
N GLN A 126 3.27 -12.88 2.77
CA GLN A 126 2.28 -11.80 2.67
C GLN A 126 1.15 -11.98 3.69
N ARG A 127 0.61 -13.18 3.81
CA ARG A 127 -0.45 -13.47 4.78
C ARG A 127 0.02 -13.19 6.20
N ARG A 128 1.22 -13.65 6.57
CA ARG A 128 1.80 -13.41 7.90
C ARG A 128 2.02 -11.94 8.19
N MET A 129 2.46 -11.16 7.20
CA MET A 129 2.58 -9.71 7.36
C MET A 129 1.23 -9.06 7.58
N THR A 130 0.21 -9.42 6.80
CA THR A 130 -1.15 -8.91 6.97
C THR A 130 -1.69 -9.25 8.36
N GLU A 131 -1.50 -10.49 8.83
CA GLU A 131 -1.89 -10.93 10.17
C GLU A 131 -1.17 -10.14 11.26
N ALA A 132 0.13 -9.88 11.10
CA ALA A 132 0.89 -9.07 12.05
C ALA A 132 0.37 -7.63 12.13
N ILE A 133 0.04 -7.00 11.00
CA ILE A 133 -0.50 -5.63 10.95
C ILE A 133 -1.90 -5.60 11.62
N VAL A 134 -2.75 -6.59 11.36
CA VAL A 134 -4.05 -6.70 12.05
C VAL A 134 -3.86 -6.85 13.55
N ALA A 135 -2.91 -7.69 13.98
CA ALA A 135 -2.61 -7.87 15.40
C ALA A 135 -2.11 -6.57 16.05
N MET A 136 -1.23 -5.82 15.37
CA MET A 136 -0.77 -4.51 15.84
C MET A 136 -1.91 -3.51 15.98
N LEU A 137 -2.80 -3.42 14.98
CA LEU A 137 -3.97 -2.54 15.05
C LEU A 137 -4.88 -2.93 16.22
N LYS A 138 -5.19 -4.22 16.38
CA LYS A 138 -6.00 -4.72 17.50
C LYS A 138 -5.33 -4.44 18.85
N LYS A 139 -4.02 -4.61 18.97
CA LYS A 139 -3.27 -4.32 20.19
C LYS A 139 -3.27 -2.82 20.54
N LEU A 140 -3.18 -1.97 19.54
CA LEU A 140 -3.25 -0.51 19.73
C LEU A 140 -4.63 -0.06 20.24
N THR A 141 -5.70 -0.78 19.92
CA THR A 141 -7.04 -0.44 20.47
C THR A 141 -7.16 -0.63 21.97
N GLU A 142 -6.27 -1.39 22.61
CA GLU A 142 -6.21 -1.48 24.08
C GLU A 142 -5.84 -0.13 24.73
N TYR A 143 -5.16 0.74 23.98
CA TYR A 143 -4.82 2.11 24.44
C TYR A 143 -5.91 3.10 24.07
N ARG A 144 -6.43 3.03 22.83
CA ARG A 144 -7.52 3.87 22.34
C ARG A 144 -8.21 3.23 21.15
N PRO A 145 -9.54 3.35 21.04
CA PRO A 145 -10.26 3.03 19.81
C PRO A 145 -9.73 3.83 18.62
N ILE A 146 -9.82 3.24 17.42
CA ILE A 146 -9.23 3.78 16.20
C ILE A 146 -10.33 4.11 15.19
N MET A 147 -10.32 5.34 14.65
CA MET A 147 -11.14 5.75 13.53
C MET A 147 -10.26 6.13 12.34
N ILE A 148 -10.44 5.44 11.23
CA ILE A 148 -9.65 5.65 10.00
C ILE A 148 -10.58 6.09 8.88
N VAL A 149 -10.22 7.19 8.21
CA VAL A 149 -10.87 7.65 6.98
C VAL A 149 -9.87 7.57 5.84
N ILE A 150 -10.16 6.74 4.84
CA ILE A 150 -9.32 6.58 3.65
C ILE A 150 -10.11 7.08 2.46
N ASN A 151 -9.77 8.26 1.95
CA ASN A 151 -10.41 8.79 0.75
C ASN A 151 -9.70 8.27 -0.51
N ARG A 152 -10.46 8.12 -1.61
CA ARG A 152 -10.01 7.54 -2.88
C ARG A 152 -9.44 6.13 -2.71
N PHE A 153 -10.10 5.30 -1.90
CA PHE A 153 -9.68 3.93 -1.62
C PHE A 153 -9.55 3.06 -2.88
N GLN A 154 -10.20 3.39 -3.99
CA GLN A 154 -10.00 2.75 -5.30
C GLN A 154 -8.56 2.83 -5.81
N LEU A 155 -7.72 3.67 -5.21
CA LEU A 155 -6.27 3.78 -5.49
C LEU A 155 -5.39 2.97 -4.51
N ALA A 156 -6.00 2.21 -3.59
CA ALA A 156 -5.25 1.38 -2.66
C ALA A 156 -4.52 0.24 -3.37
N GLY A 157 -3.33 -0.12 -2.88
CA GLY A 157 -2.60 -1.31 -3.31
C GLY A 157 -3.25 -2.60 -2.81
N ARG A 158 -2.81 -3.74 -3.38
CA ARG A 158 -3.33 -5.06 -3.03
C ARG A 158 -3.20 -5.36 -1.53
N SER A 159 -2.04 -5.09 -0.94
CA SER A 159 -1.77 -5.32 0.47
C SER A 159 -2.75 -4.59 1.40
N SER A 160 -3.09 -3.33 1.07
CA SER A 160 -4.07 -2.54 1.81
C SER A 160 -5.49 -3.09 1.66
N MET A 161 -5.84 -3.59 0.48
CA MET A 161 -7.13 -4.25 0.23
C MET A 161 -7.23 -5.58 0.98
N GLU A 162 -6.19 -6.40 0.98
CA GLU A 162 -6.13 -7.64 1.77
C GLU A 162 -6.30 -7.37 3.26
N LEU A 163 -5.68 -6.30 3.77
CA LEU A 163 -5.85 -5.88 5.16
C LEU A 163 -7.31 -5.50 5.49
N ILE A 164 -7.95 -4.70 4.64
CA ILE A 164 -9.37 -4.34 4.79
C ILE A 164 -10.24 -5.61 4.74
N TYR A 165 -10.02 -6.49 3.78
CA TYR A 165 -10.77 -7.74 3.68
C TYR A 165 -10.62 -8.60 4.95
N ARG A 166 -9.41 -8.65 5.51
CA ARG A 166 -9.15 -9.37 6.77
C ARG A 166 -9.90 -8.74 7.95
N LEU A 167 -9.90 -7.41 8.06
CA LEU A 167 -10.66 -6.71 9.10
C LEU A 167 -12.17 -6.84 8.93
N LEU A 168 -12.68 -7.02 7.70
CA LEU A 168 -14.10 -7.32 7.43
C LEU A 168 -14.46 -8.76 7.83
N THR A 169 -13.53 -9.70 7.73
CA THR A 169 -13.77 -11.10 8.10
C THR A 169 -13.53 -11.38 9.59
N GLU A 170 -12.65 -10.60 10.21
CA GLU A 170 -12.34 -10.67 11.65
C GLU A 170 -12.56 -9.29 12.29
N PRO A 171 -13.83 -8.85 12.43
CA PRO A 171 -14.12 -7.51 12.88
C PRO A 171 -13.59 -7.24 14.29
N CYS A 172 -13.24 -5.99 14.53
CA CYS A 172 -12.87 -5.45 15.83
C CYS A 172 -13.81 -4.26 16.11
N THR A 173 -14.53 -4.29 17.21
CA THR A 173 -15.50 -3.26 17.59
C THR A 173 -14.86 -1.89 17.82
N GLU A 174 -13.60 -1.90 18.24
CA GLU A 174 -12.81 -0.70 18.56
C GLU A 174 -12.15 -0.05 17.32
N ILE A 175 -12.36 -0.62 16.12
CA ILE A 175 -11.84 -0.08 14.87
C ILE A 175 -12.97 0.32 13.96
N GLY A 176 -13.08 1.63 13.66
CA GLY A 176 -14.00 2.19 12.66
C GLY A 176 -13.23 2.60 11.40
N ILE A 177 -13.73 2.24 10.21
CA ILE A 177 -13.09 2.61 8.95
C ILE A 177 -14.14 3.13 7.97
N VAL A 178 -13.88 4.29 7.37
CA VAL A 178 -14.65 4.82 6.24
C VAL A 178 -13.79 4.82 4.99
N LEU A 179 -14.21 4.04 4.00
CA LEU A 179 -13.58 3.93 2.69
C LEU A 179 -14.30 4.87 1.72
N GLY A 180 -13.73 6.02 1.42
CA GLY A 180 -14.24 6.95 0.41
C GLY A 180 -13.86 6.47 -0.99
N VAL A 181 -14.82 6.35 -1.90
CA VAL A 181 -14.62 5.89 -3.27
C VAL A 181 -15.19 6.90 -4.26
N ASN A 182 -14.32 7.42 -5.12
CA ASN A 182 -14.75 8.31 -6.21
C ASN A 182 -15.10 7.48 -7.46
N GLU A 183 -16.39 7.35 -7.77
CA GLU A 183 -16.88 6.57 -8.93
C GLU A 183 -16.47 7.16 -10.28
N MET A 184 -16.05 8.44 -10.31
CA MET A 184 -15.60 9.11 -11.54
C MET A 184 -14.13 8.84 -11.88
N GLN A 185 -13.39 8.27 -10.95
CA GLN A 185 -11.96 7.97 -11.16
C GLN A 185 -11.75 6.47 -11.39
N PRO A 186 -10.83 6.09 -12.30
CA PRO A 186 -10.54 4.70 -12.54
C PRO A 186 -9.94 4.04 -11.29
N ARG A 187 -10.25 2.76 -11.12
CA ARG A 187 -9.57 1.90 -10.16
C ARG A 187 -8.20 1.50 -10.69
N LEU A 188 -7.27 1.21 -9.80
CA LEU A 188 -6.04 0.52 -10.18
C LEU A 188 -6.34 -0.97 -10.42
N ASP A 189 -5.88 -1.52 -11.55
CA ASP A 189 -6.14 -2.92 -11.94
C ASP A 189 -5.30 -3.95 -11.15
N MET A 190 -4.74 -3.56 -10.01
CA MET A 190 -3.80 -4.37 -9.26
C MET A 190 -4.44 -5.50 -8.45
N ALA A 191 -5.71 -5.38 -8.09
CA ALA A 191 -6.36 -6.32 -7.18
C ALA A 191 -7.88 -6.42 -7.41
N VAL A 192 -8.30 -6.58 -8.65
CA VAL A 192 -9.72 -6.62 -9.04
C VAL A 192 -10.52 -7.64 -8.22
N ASN A 193 -10.01 -8.86 -8.09
CA ASN A 193 -10.70 -9.91 -7.33
C ASN A 193 -10.85 -9.56 -5.83
N MET A 194 -9.86 -8.89 -5.25
CA MET A 194 -9.91 -8.47 -3.85
C MET A 194 -10.90 -7.32 -3.65
N TRP A 195 -10.93 -6.38 -4.60
CA TRP A 195 -11.92 -5.32 -4.61
C TRP A 195 -13.35 -5.86 -4.65
N ASP A 196 -13.62 -6.78 -5.57
CA ASP A 196 -14.95 -7.38 -5.72
C ASP A 196 -15.36 -8.13 -4.44
N ALA A 197 -14.43 -8.85 -3.81
CA ALA A 197 -14.68 -9.54 -2.54
C ALA A 197 -14.98 -8.55 -1.37
N ILE A 198 -14.32 -7.38 -1.34
CA ILE A 198 -14.61 -6.32 -0.35
C ILE A 198 -16.00 -5.75 -0.59
N VAL A 199 -16.33 -5.43 -1.85
CA VAL A 199 -17.65 -4.86 -2.21
C VAL A 199 -18.77 -5.84 -1.86
N GLU A 200 -18.67 -7.10 -2.27
CA GLU A 200 -19.63 -8.15 -1.94
C GLU A 200 -19.85 -8.26 -0.42
N LYS A 201 -18.78 -8.27 0.35
CA LYS A 201 -18.84 -8.35 1.81
C LYS A 201 -19.57 -7.14 2.44
N LEU A 202 -19.34 -5.95 1.91
CA LEU A 202 -19.96 -4.70 2.37
C LEU A 202 -21.42 -4.59 1.92
N GLU A 203 -21.77 -5.08 0.71
CA GLU A 203 -23.14 -5.16 0.21
C GLU A 203 -23.98 -6.11 1.07
N ASP A 204 -23.49 -7.32 1.33
CA ASP A 204 -24.14 -8.32 2.19
C ASP A 204 -24.45 -7.77 3.60
N SER A 205 -23.59 -6.87 4.08
CA SER A 205 -23.75 -6.25 5.39
C SER A 205 -24.47 -4.91 5.37
N SER A 206 -24.92 -4.41 4.20
CA SER A 206 -25.54 -3.10 4.00
C SER A 206 -24.69 -1.93 4.50
N GLN A 207 -23.37 -2.01 4.26
CA GLN A 207 -22.37 -1.01 4.69
C GLN A 207 -21.90 -0.10 3.53
N ILE A 208 -22.64 -0.05 2.42
CA ILE A 208 -22.33 0.85 1.30
C ILE A 208 -23.28 2.03 1.31
N TYR A 209 -22.73 3.23 1.34
CA TYR A 209 -23.43 4.51 1.30
C TYR A 209 -23.16 5.21 -0.03
N HIS A 210 -24.20 5.46 -0.83
CA HIS A 210 -24.10 6.23 -2.06
C HIS A 210 -24.36 7.71 -1.77
N ILE A 211 -23.35 8.55 -1.94
CA ILE A 211 -23.39 9.98 -1.67
C ILE A 211 -23.43 10.74 -2.99
N GLY A 212 -24.59 11.26 -3.38
CA GLY A 212 -24.73 12.09 -4.57
C GLY A 212 -26.03 11.88 -5.30
N SER A 213 -26.51 12.90 -6.02
CA SER A 213 -27.68 12.81 -6.87
C SER A 213 -27.34 12.00 -8.12
N SER A 214 -28.26 11.18 -8.59
CA SER A 214 -28.25 10.54 -9.91
C SER A 214 -28.22 11.57 -11.03
N GLY A 215 -27.08 12.18 -11.26
CA GLY A 215 -26.84 13.16 -12.32
C GLY A 215 -25.95 12.56 -13.37
N LYS A 216 -26.46 12.53 -14.61
CA LYS A 216 -25.85 12.02 -15.84
C LYS A 216 -24.34 12.20 -15.87
N HIS A 217 -23.64 11.11 -16.18
CA HIS A 217 -22.23 11.08 -16.53
C HIS A 217 -21.85 12.25 -17.45
N ARG A 218 -21.08 13.18 -16.94
CA ARG A 218 -20.27 14.08 -17.78
C ARG A 218 -18.89 13.48 -17.84
N ASN A 219 -18.55 12.92 -19.00
CA ASN A 219 -17.17 12.65 -19.36
C ASN A 219 -16.38 13.95 -19.15
N ARG A 220 -15.57 14.02 -18.14
CA ARG A 220 -14.47 14.96 -18.02
C ARG A 220 -13.19 14.22 -18.35
N GLU A 221 -12.84 14.22 -19.62
CA GLU A 221 -11.45 14.21 -20.03
C GLU A 221 -10.85 15.52 -19.53
N ASN A 222 -10.10 15.43 -18.46
CA ASN A 222 -9.02 16.36 -18.08
C ASN A 222 -8.52 15.87 -16.71
N ALA A 223 -7.61 14.89 -16.75
CA ALA A 223 -6.62 14.78 -15.71
C ALA A 223 -5.76 16.05 -15.82
N GLU A 224 -5.96 17.00 -14.92
CA GLU A 224 -5.01 18.10 -14.78
C GLU A 224 -3.63 17.48 -14.52
N ASP A 225 -2.64 17.89 -15.32
CA ASP A 225 -1.23 17.61 -15.15
C ASP A 225 -0.80 18.12 -13.77
N VAL A 226 -0.95 17.29 -12.76
CA VAL A 226 -0.40 17.56 -11.44
C VAL A 226 1.11 17.34 -11.53
N ALA A 227 1.87 18.24 -10.96
CA ALA A 227 3.32 18.23 -10.96
C ALA A 227 3.86 16.83 -10.61
N GLU A 228 4.29 16.10 -11.63
CA GLU A 228 4.84 14.76 -11.48
C GLU A 228 6.11 14.80 -10.63
N GLU A 229 6.20 13.87 -9.69
CA GLU A 229 7.42 13.68 -8.89
C GLU A 229 8.58 13.34 -9.83
N LYS A 230 9.42 14.32 -10.16
CA LYS A 230 10.57 14.16 -11.06
C LYS A 230 11.74 13.43 -10.41
N ASN A 231 11.61 13.02 -9.16
CA ASN A 231 12.67 12.34 -8.42
C ASN A 231 12.53 10.81 -8.54
N TYR A 232 13.11 10.26 -9.60
CA TYR A 232 13.09 8.81 -9.87
C TYR A 232 13.76 7.98 -8.77
N SER A 233 14.81 8.50 -8.14
CA SER A 233 15.49 7.80 -7.04
C SER A 233 14.55 7.60 -5.84
N HIS A 234 13.75 8.61 -5.51
CA HIS A 234 12.76 8.52 -4.44
C HIS A 234 11.62 7.54 -4.81
N MET A 235 11.17 7.54 -6.08
CA MET A 235 10.19 6.56 -6.56
C MET A 235 10.73 5.14 -6.46
N LEU A 236 11.98 4.90 -6.84
CA LEU A 236 12.60 3.58 -6.75
C LEU A 236 12.77 3.13 -5.30
N ALA A 237 13.13 4.02 -4.37
CA ALA A 237 13.19 3.70 -2.94
C ALA A 237 11.82 3.28 -2.37
N LYS A 238 10.72 3.94 -2.81
CA LYS A 238 9.36 3.51 -2.47
C LYS A 238 9.04 2.14 -3.05
N VAL A 239 9.40 1.89 -4.32
CA VAL A 239 9.20 0.58 -4.95
C VAL A 239 9.99 -0.50 -4.21
N GLU A 240 11.21 -0.23 -3.77
CA GLU A 240 11.99 -1.16 -2.96
C GLU A 240 11.28 -1.50 -1.63
N THR A 241 10.72 -0.51 -0.95
CA THR A 241 9.91 -0.73 0.26
C THR A 241 8.67 -1.58 -0.04
N ILE A 242 7.97 -1.32 -1.15
CA ILE A 242 6.80 -2.09 -1.58
C ILE A 242 7.18 -3.56 -1.83
N ILE A 243 8.31 -3.81 -2.51
CA ILE A 243 8.84 -5.18 -2.74
C ILE A 243 9.21 -5.84 -1.41
N THR A 244 9.79 -5.10 -0.49
CA THR A 244 10.16 -5.59 0.84
C THR A 244 8.96 -6.13 1.61
N PHE A 245 7.81 -5.47 1.49
CA PHE A 245 6.53 -5.94 2.03
C PHE A 245 5.79 -6.90 1.10
N LEU A 246 6.42 -7.36 0.02
CA LEU A 246 5.91 -8.34 -0.94
C LEU A 246 4.63 -7.92 -1.69
N ASP A 247 4.29 -6.65 -1.76
CA ASP A 247 3.23 -6.16 -2.65
C ASP A 247 3.74 -6.07 -4.10
N CYS A 248 4.03 -7.26 -4.67
CA CYS A 248 4.66 -7.37 -5.98
C CYS A 248 3.75 -6.88 -7.13
N ASP A 249 2.43 -6.87 -6.96
CA ASP A 249 1.49 -6.35 -7.94
C ASP A 249 1.59 -4.83 -8.03
N GLN A 250 1.64 -4.17 -6.87
CA GLN A 250 1.82 -2.73 -6.78
C GLN A 250 3.20 -2.31 -7.28
N ALA A 251 4.26 -3.02 -6.89
CA ALA A 251 5.62 -2.77 -7.37
C ALA A 251 5.71 -2.86 -8.90
N LYS A 252 5.14 -3.92 -9.49
CA LYS A 252 5.09 -4.10 -10.94
C LYS A 252 4.40 -2.94 -11.63
N TRP A 253 3.25 -2.51 -11.14
CA TRP A 253 2.51 -1.40 -11.74
C TRP A 253 3.35 -0.11 -11.80
N TYR A 254 4.07 0.21 -10.73
CA TYR A 254 4.97 1.36 -10.70
C TYR A 254 6.15 1.23 -11.66
N LEU A 255 6.76 0.06 -11.69
CA LEU A 255 7.88 -0.21 -12.59
C LEU A 255 7.45 -0.18 -14.06
N GLN A 256 6.25 -0.65 -14.39
CA GLN A 256 5.70 -0.53 -15.75
C GLN A 256 5.43 0.93 -16.14
N LYS A 257 4.91 1.74 -15.22
CA LYS A 257 4.73 3.17 -15.46
C LYS A 257 6.08 3.88 -15.69
N LEU A 258 7.11 3.54 -14.91
CA LEU A 258 8.47 4.03 -15.12
C LEU A 258 9.06 3.55 -16.45
N GLU A 259 8.88 2.27 -16.80
CA GLU A 259 9.35 1.72 -18.07
C GLU A 259 8.74 2.46 -19.28
N TYR A 260 7.43 2.77 -19.19
CA TYR A 260 6.75 3.56 -20.21
C TYR A 260 7.38 4.95 -20.35
N LYS A 261 7.58 5.66 -19.26
CA LYS A 261 8.21 6.99 -19.27
C LYS A 261 9.62 6.94 -19.85
N LEU A 262 10.45 5.98 -19.43
CA LEU A 262 11.81 5.79 -19.94
C LEU A 262 11.84 5.49 -21.45
N LYS A 263 10.80 4.88 -22.01
CA LYS A 263 10.74 4.52 -23.44
C LYS A 263 10.16 5.63 -24.33
N PHE A 264 9.22 6.42 -23.82
CA PHE A 264 8.39 7.30 -24.64
C PHE A 264 8.49 8.78 -24.26
N GLU A 265 9.00 9.11 -23.10
CA GLU A 265 9.27 10.47 -22.69
C GLU A 265 10.78 10.67 -22.75
N ASP A 266 11.26 11.75 -23.38
CA ASP A 266 12.70 12.07 -23.54
C ASP A 266 13.31 12.46 -22.17
N ILE A 267 13.33 11.49 -21.23
CA ILE A 267 13.81 11.69 -19.87
C ILE A 267 15.24 11.18 -19.78
N PHE A 268 16.15 12.08 -19.41
CA PHE A 268 17.50 11.69 -19.08
C PHE A 268 17.56 11.08 -17.68
N VAL A 269 17.91 9.81 -17.57
CA VAL A 269 18.14 9.09 -16.33
C VAL A 269 19.59 8.64 -16.28
N ASP A 270 20.27 8.88 -15.16
CA ASP A 270 21.67 8.45 -14.99
C ASP A 270 21.78 6.92 -14.88
N ASP A 271 23.00 6.43 -15.12
CA ASP A 271 23.32 5.01 -15.18
C ASP A 271 23.06 4.27 -13.85
N ILE A 272 23.21 4.95 -12.70
CA ILE A 272 22.95 4.39 -11.37
C ILE A 272 21.46 4.18 -11.17
N THR A 273 20.65 5.17 -11.49
CA THR A 273 19.19 5.10 -11.40
C THR A 273 18.62 4.03 -12.35
N LEU A 274 19.17 3.90 -13.56
CA LEU A 274 18.79 2.81 -14.49
C LEU A 274 19.15 1.43 -13.92
N ARG A 275 20.30 1.30 -13.29
CA ARG A 275 20.71 0.05 -12.62
C ARG A 275 19.70 -0.34 -11.55
N GLU A 276 19.36 0.57 -10.64
CA GLU A 276 18.37 0.32 -9.58
C GLU A 276 17.02 -0.08 -10.17
N PHE A 277 16.55 0.62 -11.20
CA PHE A 277 15.32 0.29 -11.90
C PHE A 277 15.33 -1.16 -12.44
N TYR A 278 16.37 -1.56 -13.17
CA TYR A 278 16.45 -2.91 -13.73
C TYR A 278 16.57 -3.99 -12.66
N LEU A 279 17.31 -3.74 -11.57
CA LEU A 279 17.44 -4.70 -10.46
C LEU A 279 16.11 -4.87 -9.71
N LEU A 280 15.42 -3.78 -9.39
CA LEU A 280 14.11 -3.83 -8.74
C LEU A 280 13.06 -4.51 -9.63
N TYR A 281 13.08 -4.23 -10.93
CA TYR A 281 12.18 -4.90 -11.87
C TYR A 281 12.49 -6.41 -11.95
N THR A 282 13.75 -6.80 -12.00
CA THR A 282 14.17 -8.21 -11.99
C THR A 282 13.66 -8.92 -10.74
N ARG A 283 13.87 -8.35 -9.55
CA ARG A 283 13.39 -8.92 -8.27
C ARG A 283 11.87 -9.06 -8.25
N THR A 284 11.15 -8.02 -8.67
CA THR A 284 9.68 -8.03 -8.76
C THR A 284 9.19 -9.12 -9.70
N ALA A 285 9.79 -9.25 -10.88
CA ALA A 285 9.42 -10.25 -11.88
C ALA A 285 9.72 -11.69 -11.41
N ILE A 286 10.82 -11.91 -10.68
CA ILE A 286 11.11 -13.20 -10.03
C ILE A 286 10.00 -13.55 -9.03
N LEU A 287 9.67 -12.64 -8.11
CA LEU A 287 8.66 -12.87 -7.08
C LEU A 287 7.25 -13.10 -7.65
N ARG A 288 7.01 -12.68 -8.88
CA ARG A 288 5.78 -12.91 -9.65
C ARG A 288 5.84 -14.12 -10.59
N ALA A 289 6.93 -14.88 -10.57
CA ALA A 289 7.18 -15.97 -11.51
C ALA A 289 7.22 -15.55 -13.01
N GLU A 290 7.44 -14.27 -13.30
CA GLU A 290 7.57 -13.74 -14.66
C GLU A 290 9.03 -13.87 -15.15
N LEU A 291 9.53 -15.10 -15.16
CA LEU A 291 10.97 -15.38 -15.31
C LEU A 291 11.58 -14.92 -16.63
N SER A 292 10.80 -14.88 -17.71
CA SER A 292 11.25 -14.35 -19.00
C SER A 292 11.49 -12.84 -18.94
N LYS A 293 10.58 -12.09 -18.27
CA LYS A 293 10.76 -10.66 -18.06
C LYS A 293 11.91 -10.37 -17.11
N ALA A 294 12.08 -11.18 -16.07
CA ALA A 294 13.22 -11.07 -15.17
C ALA A 294 14.57 -11.22 -15.89
N LEU A 295 14.68 -12.21 -16.79
CA LEU A 295 15.88 -12.39 -17.61
C LEU A 295 16.16 -11.20 -18.54
N GLU A 296 15.12 -10.66 -19.20
CA GLU A 296 15.26 -9.44 -20.03
C GLU A 296 15.80 -8.26 -19.20
N MET A 297 15.28 -8.05 -18.01
CA MET A 297 15.67 -6.92 -17.15
C MET A 297 17.08 -7.09 -16.60
N VAL A 298 17.45 -8.28 -16.10
CA VAL A 298 18.81 -8.52 -15.60
C VAL A 298 19.85 -8.43 -16.72
N ASP A 299 19.54 -8.90 -17.93
CA ASP A 299 20.43 -8.76 -19.09
C ASP A 299 20.59 -7.28 -19.49
N SER A 300 19.57 -6.46 -19.30
CA SER A 300 19.67 -5.01 -19.51
C SER A 300 20.55 -4.35 -18.44
N ALA A 301 20.41 -4.73 -17.17
CA ALA A 301 21.28 -4.26 -16.09
C ALA A 301 22.75 -4.62 -16.35
N MET A 302 23.03 -5.86 -16.78
CA MET A 302 24.40 -6.33 -17.04
C MET A 302 25.14 -5.57 -18.15
N ARG A 303 24.43 -4.81 -18.99
CA ARG A 303 25.04 -3.99 -20.06
C ARG A 303 25.42 -2.60 -19.57
N LEU A 304 24.96 -2.18 -18.38
CA LEU A 304 25.24 -0.84 -17.85
C LEU A 304 26.70 -0.71 -17.40
N PRO A 305 27.35 0.44 -17.65
CA PRO A 305 28.70 0.71 -17.17
C PRO A 305 28.84 0.60 -15.64
N SER A 306 27.84 1.03 -14.86
CA SER A 306 27.82 0.91 -13.40
C SER A 306 27.83 -0.53 -12.89
N VAL A 307 27.28 -1.47 -13.66
CA VAL A 307 27.34 -2.90 -13.34
C VAL A 307 28.63 -3.54 -13.85
N CYS A 308 29.04 -3.21 -15.09
CA CYS A 308 30.25 -3.79 -15.69
C CYS A 308 31.52 -3.49 -14.89
N LYS A 309 31.60 -2.32 -14.25
CA LYS A 309 32.79 -1.86 -13.50
C LYS A 309 32.75 -2.25 -12.02
N ASP A 310 31.62 -2.67 -11.48
CA ASP A 310 31.44 -2.98 -10.07
C ASP A 310 31.22 -4.48 -9.86
N LEU A 311 32.12 -5.12 -9.12
CA LEU A 311 32.08 -6.56 -8.88
C LEU A 311 30.83 -6.96 -8.06
N PHE A 312 30.40 -6.13 -7.13
CA PHE A 312 29.22 -6.38 -6.30
C PHE A 312 27.97 -6.51 -7.17
N TYR A 313 27.68 -5.51 -8.01
CA TYR A 313 26.51 -5.51 -8.89
C TYR A 313 26.57 -6.58 -9.98
N ARG A 314 27.76 -6.89 -10.47
CA ARG A 314 27.95 -8.03 -11.40
C ARG A 314 27.59 -9.36 -10.73
N SER A 315 28.01 -9.55 -9.49
CA SER A 315 27.69 -10.75 -8.71
C SER A 315 26.19 -10.84 -8.43
N GLU A 316 25.58 -9.73 -8.05
CA GLU A 316 24.12 -9.64 -7.83
C GLU A 316 23.34 -9.98 -9.11
N CYS A 317 23.67 -9.38 -10.24
CA CYS A 317 23.03 -9.71 -11.52
C CYS A 317 23.22 -11.18 -11.89
N SER A 318 24.41 -11.74 -11.67
CA SER A 318 24.69 -13.17 -11.93
C SER A 318 23.86 -14.07 -11.03
N PHE A 319 23.71 -13.72 -9.76
CA PHE A 319 22.86 -14.43 -8.80
C PHE A 319 21.38 -14.39 -9.23
N LEU A 320 20.84 -13.21 -9.56
CA LEU A 320 19.46 -13.06 -10.01
C LEU A 320 19.19 -13.83 -11.31
N LYS A 321 20.14 -13.80 -12.25
CA LYS A 321 20.07 -14.57 -13.50
C LYS A 321 20.09 -16.08 -13.23
N GLY A 322 20.97 -16.54 -12.35
CA GLY A 322 21.03 -17.93 -11.90
C GLY A 322 19.72 -18.39 -11.26
N THR A 323 19.14 -17.56 -10.41
CA THR A 323 17.83 -17.79 -9.78
C THR A 323 16.71 -17.95 -10.82
N CYS A 324 16.66 -17.09 -11.84
CA CYS A 324 15.70 -17.22 -12.93
C CYS A 324 15.85 -18.55 -13.69
N LEU A 325 17.09 -18.91 -14.03
CA LEU A 325 17.38 -20.16 -14.76
C LEU A 325 17.05 -21.39 -13.93
N MET A 326 17.32 -21.34 -12.61
CA MET A 326 16.96 -22.40 -11.68
C MET A 326 15.44 -22.63 -11.67
N TYR A 327 14.66 -21.58 -11.50
CA TYR A 327 13.18 -21.70 -11.51
C TYR A 327 12.61 -22.11 -12.86
N GLN A 328 13.30 -21.86 -13.97
CA GLN A 328 12.94 -22.36 -15.30
C GLN A 328 13.33 -23.83 -15.53
N GLY A 329 14.04 -24.48 -14.59
CA GLY A 329 14.58 -25.81 -14.74
C GLY A 329 15.71 -25.91 -15.78
N LYS A 330 16.37 -24.78 -16.09
CA LYS A 330 17.47 -24.68 -17.08
C LYS A 330 18.85 -24.67 -16.42
N LEU A 331 19.00 -25.35 -15.31
CA LEU A 331 20.33 -25.57 -14.71
C LEU A 331 21.12 -26.53 -15.61
N GLN A 332 22.17 -26.03 -16.21
CA GLN A 332 23.23 -26.85 -16.80
C GLN A 332 24.45 -26.87 -15.89
#